data_cc55c8a793f5662dd0a581367a477b91
#
_entry.id   cc55c8a793f5662dd0a581367a477b91
#
_cell.length_a   1.000
_cell.length_b   1.000
_cell.length_c   1.000
_cell.angle_alpha   90.00
_cell.angle_beta   90.00
_cell.angle_gamma   90.00
#
_symmetry.space_group_name_H-M   'P 1'
#
loop_
_entity.id
_entity.type
_entity.pdbx_description
1 polymer ?
#
loop_
_entity_poly.entity_id
_entity_poly.type
_entity_poly.pdbx_seq_one_letter_code
_entity_poly.pdbx_strand_id
1 'polypeptide(L)'
;MKIDEIKLLYGYNDWADARILAACARVSPEQYAAPDSYGRGGLRATMIHILDNLWQQRITLQGYYQEPLADEAAYDATELHEDAIPTFAGLRERWMTEQREMRAYIDALTDETLNGTIRYVIPGLVREHVVWHILLDVIIHATQHRSEAAALLTAYGQSPGDFELTMFMNERASGKS
;
A
#
# COMPACT_ATOMS: atom_id res chain seq x y z
N MET A 1 -20.00 -6.43 1.20
CA MET A 1 -18.68 -7.02 1.54
C MET A 1 -18.75 -7.54 2.96
N LYS A 2 -18.18 -8.71 3.22
CA LYS A 2 -18.02 -9.25 4.57
C LYS A 2 -16.60 -9.06 5.07
N ILE A 3 -16.42 -8.99 6.37
CA ILE A 3 -15.11 -8.76 6.97
C ILE A 3 -14.10 -9.86 6.62
N ASP A 4 -14.52 -11.11 6.53
CA ASP A 4 -13.65 -12.22 6.14
C ASP A 4 -13.16 -12.11 4.69
N GLU A 5 -13.95 -11.50 3.80
CA GLU A 5 -13.56 -11.25 2.41
C GLU A 5 -12.46 -10.18 2.33
N ILE A 6 -12.58 -9.09 3.10
CA ILE A 6 -11.54 -8.07 3.19
C ILE A 6 -10.27 -8.64 3.84
N LYS A 7 -10.39 -9.41 4.92
CA LYS A 7 -9.24 -10.07 5.57
C LYS A 7 -8.50 -11.01 4.61
N LEU A 8 -9.23 -11.74 3.77
CA LEU A 8 -8.64 -12.60 2.74
C LEU A 8 -7.85 -11.77 1.71
N LEU A 9 -8.45 -10.68 1.21
CA LEU A 9 -7.83 -9.81 0.21
C LEU A 9 -6.59 -9.08 0.76
N TYR A 10 -6.60 -8.65 2.03
CA TYR A 10 -5.41 -8.10 2.67
C TYR A 10 -4.34 -9.17 2.93
N GLY A 11 -4.73 -10.42 3.19
CA GLY A 11 -3.79 -11.55 3.20
C GLY A 11 -3.07 -11.73 1.87
N TYR A 12 -3.81 -11.63 0.76
CA TYR A 12 -3.23 -11.62 -0.58
C TYR A 12 -2.32 -10.41 -0.80
N ASN A 13 -2.76 -9.21 -0.40
CA ASN A 13 -1.97 -7.99 -0.56
C ASN A 13 -0.61 -8.09 0.14
N ASP A 14 -0.60 -8.54 1.41
CA ASP A 14 0.63 -8.71 2.18
C ASP A 14 1.55 -9.78 1.59
N TRP A 15 0.98 -10.87 1.07
CA TRP A 15 1.73 -11.92 0.38
C TRP A 15 2.39 -11.39 -0.91
N ALA A 16 1.69 -10.58 -1.70
CA ALA A 16 2.22 -9.96 -2.90
C ALA A 16 3.30 -8.91 -2.55
N ASP A 17 3.07 -8.10 -1.51
CA ASP A 17 4.04 -7.12 -1.00
C ASP A 17 5.34 -7.80 -0.53
N ALA A 18 5.24 -8.93 0.16
CA ALA A 18 6.42 -9.68 0.59
C ALA A 18 7.29 -10.12 -0.59
N ARG A 19 6.69 -10.51 -1.72
CA ARG A 19 7.42 -10.89 -2.94
C ARG A 19 8.14 -9.71 -3.58
N ILE A 20 7.48 -8.56 -3.69
CA ILE A 20 8.08 -7.34 -4.25
C ILE A 20 9.22 -6.84 -3.34
N LEU A 21 9.01 -6.80 -2.02
CA LEU A 21 10.01 -6.38 -1.05
C LEU A 21 11.23 -7.32 -1.05
N ALA A 22 11.01 -8.64 -1.19
CA ALA A 22 12.10 -9.59 -1.32
C ALA A 22 12.90 -9.39 -2.61
N ALA A 23 12.27 -8.98 -3.71
CA ALA A 23 12.94 -8.64 -4.95
C ALA A 23 13.73 -7.32 -4.83
N CYS A 24 13.14 -6.28 -4.21
CA CYS A 24 13.83 -5.02 -3.90
C CYS A 24 15.09 -5.22 -3.03
N ALA A 25 15.09 -6.20 -2.13
CA ALA A 25 16.25 -6.51 -1.29
C ALA A 25 17.47 -7.06 -2.07
N ARG A 26 17.29 -7.45 -3.34
CA ARG A 26 18.35 -8.03 -4.18
C ARG A 26 18.96 -7.05 -5.17
N VAL A 27 18.39 -5.86 -5.35
CA VAL A 27 18.97 -4.81 -6.19
C VAL A 27 20.02 -4.03 -5.40
N SER A 28 20.99 -3.42 -6.12
CA SER A 28 21.96 -2.54 -5.47
C SER A 28 21.31 -1.23 -4.97
N PRO A 29 21.92 -0.53 -4.01
CA PRO A 29 21.44 0.79 -3.58
C PRO A 29 21.32 1.78 -4.75
N GLU A 30 22.23 1.72 -5.73
CA GLU A 30 22.21 2.57 -6.92
C GLU A 30 21.03 2.23 -7.83
N GLN A 31 20.73 0.95 -8.04
CA GLN A 31 19.56 0.50 -8.81
C GLN A 31 18.25 0.88 -8.09
N TYR A 32 18.20 0.75 -6.76
CA TYR A 32 17.04 1.13 -5.98
C TYR A 32 16.74 2.63 -6.08
N ALA A 33 17.77 3.48 -6.06
CA ALA A 33 17.68 4.92 -6.10
C ALA A 33 17.69 5.52 -7.52
N ALA A 34 17.92 4.71 -8.55
CA ALA A 34 18.02 5.19 -9.93
C ALA A 34 16.71 5.83 -10.40
N PRO A 35 16.75 7.05 -10.95
CA PRO A 35 15.59 7.65 -11.58
C PRO A 35 15.24 6.89 -12.87
N ASP A 36 13.96 6.80 -13.17
CA ASP A 36 13.43 6.19 -14.39
C ASP A 36 12.23 7.00 -14.91
N SER A 37 11.95 6.89 -16.20
CA SER A 37 10.72 7.44 -16.79
C SER A 37 9.50 6.53 -16.59
N TYR A 38 9.71 5.31 -16.13
CA TYR A 38 8.68 4.32 -15.88
C TYR A 38 8.25 4.31 -14.40
N GLY A 39 7.02 3.89 -14.15
CA GLY A 39 6.41 3.92 -12.82
C GLY A 39 6.22 5.37 -12.34
N ARG A 40 6.55 5.61 -11.09
CA ARG A 40 6.44 6.93 -10.43
C ARG A 40 7.77 7.72 -10.43
N GLY A 41 8.67 7.42 -11.34
CA GLY A 41 10.00 8.06 -11.42
C GLY A 41 11.14 7.11 -11.01
N GLY A 42 10.92 5.80 -11.05
CA GLY A 42 11.86 4.76 -10.69
C GLY A 42 11.38 3.86 -9.55
N LEU A 43 12.22 2.89 -9.18
CA LEU A 43 11.83 1.85 -8.22
C LEU A 43 11.52 2.43 -6.83
N ARG A 44 12.40 3.26 -6.29
CA ARG A 44 12.23 3.88 -4.96
C ARG A 44 10.94 4.70 -4.89
N ALA A 45 10.74 5.60 -5.84
CA ALA A 45 9.56 6.46 -5.89
C ALA A 45 8.28 5.64 -6.00
N THR A 46 8.26 4.60 -6.83
CA THR A 46 7.11 3.70 -6.99
C THR A 46 6.79 2.97 -5.68
N MET A 47 7.80 2.44 -4.98
CA MET A 47 7.60 1.75 -3.72
C MET A 47 7.13 2.68 -2.60
N ILE A 48 7.66 3.91 -2.53
CA ILE A 48 7.20 4.92 -1.57
C ILE A 48 5.75 5.32 -1.87
N HIS A 49 5.37 5.47 -3.13
CA HIS A 49 4.01 5.80 -3.51
C HIS A 49 2.98 4.73 -3.11
N ILE A 50 3.33 3.44 -3.21
CA ILE A 50 2.46 2.36 -2.70
C ILE A 50 2.30 2.47 -1.19
N LEU A 51 3.41 2.69 -0.47
CA LEU A 51 3.42 2.82 0.98
C LEU A 51 2.66 4.06 1.46
N ASP A 52 2.83 5.19 0.76
CA ASP A 52 2.11 6.42 1.05
C ASP A 52 0.60 6.22 0.92
N ASN A 53 0.12 5.60 -0.16
CA ASN A 53 -1.30 5.30 -0.31
C ASN A 53 -1.82 4.42 0.84
N LEU A 54 -1.10 3.37 1.23
CA LEU A 54 -1.47 2.51 2.35
C LEU A 54 -1.63 3.33 3.65
N TRP A 55 -0.67 4.21 3.94
CA TRP A 55 -0.69 5.07 5.12
C TRP A 55 -1.81 6.11 5.05
N GLN A 56 -1.92 6.86 3.95
CA GLN A 56 -2.94 7.89 3.75
C GLN A 56 -4.36 7.33 3.92
N GLN A 57 -4.64 6.19 3.31
CA GLN A 57 -5.95 5.55 3.43
C GLN A 57 -6.21 5.05 4.85
N ARG A 58 -5.19 4.51 5.54
CA ARG A 58 -5.36 4.07 6.93
C ARG A 58 -5.68 5.25 7.86
N ILE A 59 -4.94 6.35 7.80
CA ILE A 59 -5.22 7.52 8.66
C ILE A 59 -6.55 8.18 8.30
N THR A 60 -6.96 8.17 7.03
CA THR A 60 -8.30 8.58 6.59
C THR A 60 -9.37 7.73 7.28
N LEU A 61 -9.24 6.41 7.22
CA LEU A 61 -10.16 5.47 7.84
C LEU A 61 -10.21 5.58 9.38
N GLN A 62 -9.11 6.01 10.00
CA GLN A 62 -9.03 6.30 11.43
C GLN A 62 -9.55 7.70 11.81
N GLY A 63 -10.05 8.48 10.83
CA GLY A 63 -10.68 9.76 11.07
C GLY A 63 -9.75 10.96 11.11
N TYR A 64 -8.50 10.84 10.63
CA TYR A 64 -7.54 11.96 10.64
C TYR A 64 -8.05 13.18 9.85
N TYR A 65 -8.77 12.96 8.75
CA TYR A 65 -9.32 13.99 7.88
C TYR A 65 -10.81 14.26 8.08
N GLN A 66 -11.38 13.99 9.26
CA GLN A 66 -12.79 14.34 9.55
C GLN A 66 -13.03 15.84 9.52
N GLU A 67 -12.06 16.63 9.95
CA GLU A 67 -12.04 18.08 9.87
C GLU A 67 -10.98 18.55 8.86
N PRO A 68 -11.19 19.71 8.20
CA PRO A 68 -10.22 20.26 7.28
C PRO A 68 -8.89 20.53 7.98
N LEU A 69 -7.78 20.19 7.33
CA LEU A 69 -6.47 20.69 7.76
C LEU A 69 -6.37 22.21 7.51
N ALA A 70 -5.41 22.86 8.15
CA ALA A 70 -5.27 24.31 8.13
C ALA A 70 -5.14 24.88 6.71
N ASP A 71 -4.40 24.21 5.86
CA ASP A 71 -4.14 24.59 4.48
C ASP A 71 -3.60 23.38 3.66
N GLU A 72 -3.28 23.63 2.39
CA GLU A 72 -2.70 22.63 1.48
C GLU A 72 -1.32 22.17 1.96
N ALA A 73 -0.49 23.05 2.50
CA ALA A 73 0.83 22.69 3.04
C ALA A 73 0.74 21.72 4.23
N ALA A 74 -0.29 21.86 5.07
CA ALA A 74 -0.56 20.91 6.15
C ALA A 74 -1.00 19.54 5.61
N TYR A 75 -1.69 19.51 4.46
CA TYR A 75 -2.04 18.26 3.79
C TYR A 75 -0.79 17.60 3.16
N ASP A 76 0.00 18.37 2.39
CA ASP A 76 1.23 17.87 1.76
C ASP A 76 2.22 17.32 2.81
N ALA A 77 2.27 17.92 4.01
CA ALA A 77 3.10 17.44 5.12
C ALA A 77 2.68 16.05 5.65
N THR A 78 1.50 15.55 5.27
CA THR A 78 1.07 14.17 5.58
C THR A 78 1.54 13.15 4.54
N GLU A 79 2.06 13.57 3.38
CA GLU A 79 2.54 12.66 2.36
C GLU A 79 3.94 12.12 2.68
N LEU A 80 4.22 10.89 2.27
CA LEU A 80 5.56 10.31 2.37
C LEU A 80 6.39 10.70 1.16
N HIS A 81 7.44 11.47 1.41
CA HIS A 81 8.38 11.89 0.36
C HIS A 81 9.64 11.02 0.36
N GLU A 82 10.29 10.94 -0.81
CA GLU A 82 11.51 10.14 -1.00
C GLU A 82 12.66 10.56 -0.07
N ASP A 83 12.75 11.84 0.26
CA ASP A 83 13.79 12.38 1.16
C ASP A 83 13.62 11.87 2.60
N ALA A 84 12.39 11.58 3.03
CA ALA A 84 12.11 11.01 4.34
C ALA A 84 12.47 9.53 4.43
N ILE A 85 12.52 8.82 3.28
CA ILE A 85 12.79 7.37 3.21
C ILE A 85 13.87 7.10 2.13
N PRO A 86 15.13 7.51 2.37
CA PRO A 86 16.17 7.46 1.34
C PRO A 86 16.70 6.04 1.04
N THR A 87 16.43 5.07 1.91
CA THR A 87 16.98 3.71 1.80
C THR A 87 15.89 2.64 1.76
N PHE A 88 16.20 1.51 1.13
CA PHE A 88 15.30 0.34 1.15
C PHE A 88 15.07 -0.20 2.57
N ALA A 89 16.07 -0.15 3.44
CA ALA A 89 15.92 -0.59 4.83
C ALA A 89 14.87 0.24 5.57
N GLY A 90 14.92 1.58 5.43
CA GLY A 90 13.93 2.48 6.01
C GLY A 90 12.54 2.28 5.42
N LEU A 91 12.44 2.07 4.09
CA LEU A 91 11.17 1.72 3.45
C LEU A 91 10.57 0.45 4.04
N ARG A 92 11.36 -0.61 4.15
CA ARG A 92 10.91 -1.91 4.65
C ARG A 92 10.42 -1.82 6.10
N GLU A 93 11.14 -1.11 6.95
CA GLU A 93 10.73 -0.91 8.35
C GLU A 93 9.39 -0.18 8.44
N ARG A 94 9.24 0.92 7.70
CA ARG A 94 7.99 1.68 7.65
C ARG A 94 6.85 0.83 7.08
N TRP A 95 7.11 0.07 6.02
CA TRP A 95 6.13 -0.82 5.40
C TRP A 95 5.56 -1.84 6.38
N MET A 96 6.44 -2.55 7.10
CA MET A 96 6.02 -3.53 8.10
C MET A 96 5.20 -2.89 9.23
N THR A 97 5.51 -1.65 9.59
CA THR A 97 4.73 -0.90 10.57
C THR A 97 3.33 -0.60 10.04
N GLU A 98 3.22 -0.06 8.83
CA GLU A 98 1.93 0.29 8.24
C GLU A 98 1.05 -0.95 7.96
N GLN A 99 1.63 -2.06 7.52
CA GLN A 99 0.89 -3.31 7.37
C GLN A 99 0.31 -3.79 8.70
N ARG A 100 1.08 -3.74 9.78
CA ARG A 100 0.62 -4.11 11.12
C ARG A 100 -0.52 -3.21 11.61
N GLU A 101 -0.38 -1.90 11.44
CA GLU A 101 -1.39 -0.92 11.84
C GLU A 101 -2.69 -1.07 11.02
N MET A 102 -2.59 -1.27 9.70
CA MET A 102 -3.74 -1.53 8.85
C MET A 102 -4.43 -2.85 9.24
N ARG A 103 -3.67 -3.90 9.54
CA ARG A 103 -4.21 -5.17 10.05
C ARG A 103 -4.98 -4.97 11.35
N ALA A 104 -4.40 -4.26 12.31
CA ALA A 104 -5.06 -3.97 13.59
C ALA A 104 -6.37 -3.19 13.37
N TYR A 105 -6.40 -2.24 12.44
CA TYR A 105 -7.61 -1.53 12.07
C TYR A 105 -8.67 -2.48 11.50
N ILE A 106 -8.31 -3.32 10.51
CA ILE A 106 -9.25 -4.27 9.88
C ILE A 106 -9.76 -5.30 10.88
N ASP A 107 -8.93 -5.76 11.82
CA ASP A 107 -9.33 -6.73 12.84
C ASP A 107 -10.34 -6.18 13.83
N ALA A 108 -10.37 -4.87 14.03
CA ALA A 108 -11.35 -4.19 14.86
C ALA A 108 -12.70 -3.92 14.16
N LEU A 109 -12.79 -4.08 12.82
CA LEU A 109 -14.02 -3.85 12.07
C LEU A 109 -15.03 -4.98 12.24
N THR A 110 -16.31 -4.61 12.16
CA THR A 110 -17.45 -5.52 12.00
C THR A 110 -18.02 -5.41 10.58
N ASP A 111 -18.90 -6.35 10.18
CA ASP A 111 -19.62 -6.24 8.90
C ASP A 111 -20.44 -4.93 8.80
N GLU A 112 -20.97 -4.44 9.93
CA GLU A 112 -21.71 -3.19 9.99
C GLU A 112 -20.81 -1.99 9.70
N THR A 113 -19.70 -1.85 10.43
CA THR A 113 -18.74 -0.74 10.25
C THR A 113 -18.07 -0.80 8.89
N LEU A 114 -17.77 -1.99 8.37
CA LEU A 114 -17.21 -2.20 7.03
C LEU A 114 -18.14 -1.67 5.91
N ASN A 115 -19.45 -1.84 6.06
CA ASN A 115 -20.45 -1.36 5.11
C ASN A 115 -21.00 0.03 5.46
N GLY A 116 -20.54 0.63 6.54
CA GLY A 116 -20.82 2.03 6.90
C GLY A 116 -20.07 3.01 6.01
N THR A 117 -20.44 4.29 6.14
CA THR A 117 -19.87 5.38 5.36
C THR A 117 -18.90 6.20 6.21
N ILE A 118 -17.81 6.62 5.62
CA ILE A 118 -16.89 7.59 6.20
C ILE A 118 -16.88 8.86 5.36
N ARG A 119 -16.98 10.00 6.03
CA ARG A 119 -16.79 11.32 5.43
C ARG A 119 -15.44 11.88 5.83
N TYR A 120 -14.71 12.45 4.87
CA TYR A 120 -13.45 13.10 5.10
C TYR A 120 -13.24 14.31 4.20
N VAL A 121 -12.35 15.21 4.61
CA VAL A 121 -12.10 16.49 3.94
C VAL A 121 -10.63 16.55 3.51
N ILE A 122 -10.42 16.76 2.22
CA ILE A 122 -9.11 17.07 1.65
C ILE A 122 -9.17 18.47 1.04
N PRO A 123 -8.05 19.14 0.73
CA PRO A 123 -8.07 20.51 0.23
C PRO A 123 -9.03 20.72 -0.93
N GLY A 124 -9.97 21.64 -0.75
CA GLY A 124 -10.98 21.99 -1.76
C GLY A 124 -12.09 20.95 -1.99
N LEU A 125 -12.14 19.83 -1.24
CA LEU A 125 -13.02 18.74 -1.56
C LEU A 125 -13.50 17.95 -0.33
N VAL A 126 -14.80 17.71 -0.27
CA VAL A 126 -15.42 16.75 0.69
C VAL A 126 -15.68 15.44 -0.03
N ARG A 127 -15.30 14.35 0.58
CA ARG A 127 -15.52 12.97 0.10
C ARG A 127 -16.38 12.20 1.08
N GLU A 128 -17.16 11.28 0.54
CA GLU A 128 -17.90 10.30 1.31
C GLU A 128 -17.83 8.95 0.59
N HIS A 129 -17.34 7.93 1.28
CA HIS A 129 -17.20 6.59 0.74
C HIS A 129 -17.61 5.54 1.75
N VAL A 130 -18.06 4.40 1.24
CA VAL A 130 -18.22 3.21 2.07
C VAL A 130 -16.83 2.71 2.48
N VAL A 131 -16.66 2.30 3.73
CA VAL A 131 -15.35 1.90 4.28
C VAL A 131 -14.65 0.85 3.42
N TRP A 132 -15.37 -0.20 2.98
CA TRP A 132 -14.75 -1.24 2.15
C TRP A 132 -14.33 -0.74 0.74
N HIS A 133 -14.90 0.36 0.22
CA HIS A 133 -14.43 0.94 -1.04
C HIS A 133 -12.99 1.45 -0.89
N ILE A 134 -12.70 2.15 0.21
CA ILE A 134 -11.35 2.65 0.51
C ILE A 134 -10.39 1.49 0.73
N LEU A 135 -10.80 0.48 1.51
CA LEU A 135 -9.98 -0.70 1.75
C LEU A 135 -9.66 -1.48 0.47
N LEU A 136 -10.60 -1.59 -0.45
CA LEU A 136 -10.39 -2.25 -1.73
C LEU A 136 -9.51 -1.41 -2.66
N ASP A 137 -9.68 -0.07 -2.64
CA ASP A 137 -8.85 0.85 -3.42
C ASP A 137 -7.36 0.70 -3.08
N VAL A 138 -6.99 0.56 -1.81
CA VAL A 138 -5.60 0.28 -1.39
C VAL A 138 -5.03 -0.93 -2.12
N ILE A 139 -5.78 -2.02 -2.22
CA ILE A 139 -5.32 -3.27 -2.85
C ILE A 139 -5.20 -3.10 -4.37
N ILE A 140 -6.16 -2.44 -5.01
CA ILE A 140 -6.17 -2.19 -6.45
C ILE A 140 -5.02 -1.25 -6.82
N HIS A 141 -4.84 -0.16 -6.08
CA HIS A 141 -3.74 0.80 -6.25
C HIS A 141 -2.38 0.10 -6.08
N ALA A 142 -2.21 -0.66 -4.99
CA ALA A 142 -0.99 -1.43 -4.77
C ALA A 142 -0.74 -2.44 -5.90
N THR A 143 -1.76 -3.10 -6.43
CA THR A 143 -1.62 -4.04 -7.55
C THR A 143 -1.13 -3.36 -8.82
N GLN A 144 -1.67 -2.16 -9.13
CA GLN A 144 -1.22 -1.37 -10.28
C GLN A 144 0.28 -1.04 -10.16
N HIS A 145 0.69 -0.43 -9.07
CA HIS A 145 2.06 0.04 -8.89
C HIS A 145 3.07 -1.09 -8.57
N ARG A 146 2.62 -2.21 -7.97
CA ARG A 146 3.45 -3.42 -7.89
C ARG A 146 3.83 -3.95 -9.28
N SER A 147 2.93 -3.87 -10.25
CA SER A 147 3.22 -4.28 -11.63
C SER A 147 4.30 -3.39 -12.27
N GLU A 148 4.28 -2.09 -11.99
CA GLU A 148 5.32 -1.15 -12.41
C GLU A 148 6.67 -1.47 -11.75
N ALA A 149 6.67 -1.65 -10.43
CA ALA A 149 7.89 -2.04 -9.69
C ALA A 149 8.44 -3.39 -10.16
N ALA A 150 7.58 -4.37 -10.48
CA ALA A 150 7.98 -5.67 -11.00
C ALA A 150 8.65 -5.57 -12.38
N ALA A 151 8.19 -4.68 -13.24
CA ALA A 151 8.82 -4.42 -14.53
C ALA A 151 10.25 -3.85 -14.35
N LEU A 152 10.43 -2.86 -13.47
CA LEU A 152 11.74 -2.29 -13.13
C LEU A 152 12.67 -3.35 -12.53
N LEU A 153 12.21 -4.13 -11.57
CA LEU A 153 12.96 -5.21 -10.96
C LEU A 153 13.37 -6.29 -11.98
N THR A 154 12.48 -6.63 -12.90
CA THR A 154 12.78 -7.58 -13.98
C THR A 154 13.86 -7.04 -14.92
N ALA A 155 13.85 -5.75 -15.24
CA ALA A 155 14.90 -5.11 -16.01
C ALA A 155 16.27 -5.15 -15.28
N TYR A 156 16.27 -5.16 -13.95
CA TYR A 156 17.48 -5.36 -13.13
C TYR A 156 17.85 -6.85 -12.92
N GLY A 157 17.15 -7.79 -13.57
CA GLY A 157 17.38 -9.23 -13.39
C GLY A 157 16.89 -9.78 -12.05
N GLN A 158 16.03 -9.06 -11.34
CA GLN A 158 15.52 -9.41 -10.01
C GLN A 158 13.99 -9.57 -10.01
N SER A 159 13.44 -10.30 -11.00
CA SER A 159 12.00 -10.54 -11.07
C SER A 159 11.43 -11.04 -9.74
N PRO A 160 10.32 -10.46 -9.28
CA PRO A 160 9.63 -10.94 -8.08
C PRO A 160 8.76 -12.20 -8.33
N GLY A 161 8.62 -12.64 -9.58
CA GLY A 161 7.68 -13.69 -9.98
C GLY A 161 6.24 -13.18 -10.12
N ASP A 162 5.29 -14.10 -10.15
CA ASP A 162 3.88 -13.79 -10.35
C ASP A 162 3.16 -13.45 -9.03
N PHE A 163 2.12 -12.60 -9.12
CA PHE A 163 1.30 -12.15 -7.98
C PHE A 163 -0.18 -12.51 -8.14
N GLU A 164 -0.49 -13.59 -8.84
CA GLU A 164 -1.87 -13.97 -9.06
C GLU A 164 -2.58 -14.35 -7.76
N LEU A 165 -3.80 -13.85 -7.58
CA LEU A 165 -4.64 -14.21 -6.43
C LEU A 165 -4.83 -15.74 -6.34
N THR A 166 -4.95 -16.41 -7.48
CA THR A 166 -5.10 -17.89 -7.54
C THR A 166 -3.86 -18.62 -7.02
N MET A 167 -2.65 -18.07 -7.23
CA MET A 167 -1.42 -18.63 -6.64
C MET A 167 -1.43 -18.52 -5.12
N PHE A 168 -1.77 -17.35 -4.59
CA PHE A 168 -1.93 -17.17 -3.15
C PHE A 168 -2.95 -18.15 -2.56
N MET A 169 -4.11 -18.32 -3.21
CA MET A 169 -5.14 -19.25 -2.75
C MET A 169 -4.64 -20.70 -2.74
N ASN A 170 -3.86 -21.11 -3.74
CA ASN A 170 -3.27 -22.45 -3.81
C ASN A 170 -2.19 -22.67 -2.75
N GLU A 171 -1.31 -21.68 -2.51
CA GLU A 171 -0.30 -21.73 -1.44
C GLU A 171 -0.96 -21.83 -0.07
N ARG A 172 -1.99 -21.03 0.18
CA ARG A 172 -2.77 -21.07 1.43
C ARG A 172 -3.44 -22.43 1.65
N ALA A 173 -4.06 -22.99 0.61
CA ALA A 173 -4.70 -24.31 0.69
C ALA A 173 -3.70 -25.43 0.98
N SER A 174 -2.44 -25.28 0.55
CA SER A 174 -1.36 -26.23 0.79
C SER A 174 -0.60 -26.02 2.11
N GLY A 175 -1.00 -25.06 2.94
CA GLY A 175 -0.33 -24.73 4.21
C GLY A 175 1.06 -24.12 4.06
N LYS A 176 1.35 -23.47 2.92
CA LYS A 176 2.65 -22.86 2.60
C LYS A 176 2.68 -21.34 2.75
N SER A 177 1.57 -20.73 3.19
CA SER A 177 1.44 -19.28 3.40
C SER A 177 1.32 -18.94 4.88
#